data_ebe5d1e2f8620961ce42ea59ebe2b6b8
#
_entry.id   ebe5d1e2f8620961ce42ea59ebe2b6b8
#
_cell.length_a   1.000
_cell.length_b   1.000
_cell.length_c   1.000
_cell.angle_alpha   90.00
_cell.angle_beta   90.00
_cell.angle_gamma   90.00
#
_symmetry.space_group_name_H-M   'P 1'
#
loop_
_entity.id
_entity.type
_entity.pdbx_description
1 polymer ?
#
loop_
_entity_poly.entity_id
_entity_poly.type
_entity_poly.pdbx_seq_one_letter_code
_entity_poly.pdbx_strand_id
1 'polypeptide(L)'
;MAEWEFAESKPSDELAQLYYFSMKMPQPGGVVEFVITVKEFANPRDHSLKFFASADKQTNQKTVPFTPCGWGESLLKALAECIVAIHKFPYEGN
;
A
#
# COMPACT_ATOMS: atom_id res chain seq x y z
N MET A 1 14.58 13.88 -8.34
CA MET A 1 13.60 14.33 -7.34
C MET A 1 12.48 15.08 -8.05
N ALA A 2 11.24 14.73 -7.76
CA ALA A 2 10.10 15.38 -8.40
C ALA A 2 9.91 16.80 -7.85
N GLU A 3 9.46 17.70 -8.70
CA GLU A 3 9.31 19.10 -8.35
C GLU A 3 8.33 19.35 -7.20
N TRP A 4 7.24 18.55 -7.13
CA TRP A 4 6.22 18.70 -6.09
C TRP A 4 6.76 18.50 -4.68
N GLU A 5 7.86 17.78 -4.52
CA GLU A 5 8.45 17.49 -3.21
C GLU A 5 8.89 18.77 -2.49
N PHE A 6 9.18 19.82 -3.26
CA PHE A 6 9.60 21.10 -2.69
C PHE A 6 8.44 21.96 -2.16
N ALA A 7 7.20 21.52 -2.38
CA ALA A 7 6.03 22.25 -1.90
C ALA A 7 5.82 22.10 -0.38
N GLU A 8 6.41 21.08 0.23
CA GLU A 8 6.23 20.83 1.66
C GLU A 8 6.97 21.87 2.47
N SER A 9 6.22 22.68 3.23
CA SER A 9 6.79 23.73 4.09
C SER A 9 7.06 23.24 5.50
N LYS A 10 6.33 22.22 5.96
CA LYS A 10 6.49 21.62 7.28
C LYS A 10 6.56 20.11 7.16
N PRO A 11 7.69 19.48 7.53
CA PRO A 11 7.80 18.01 7.46
C PRO A 11 6.73 17.27 8.26
N SER A 12 6.20 17.89 9.31
CA SER A 12 5.13 17.28 10.12
C SER A 12 3.82 17.13 9.35
N ASP A 13 3.65 17.81 8.23
CA ASP A 13 2.45 17.70 7.41
C ASP A 13 2.47 16.45 6.53
N GLU A 14 3.61 15.80 6.39
CA GLU A 14 3.78 14.53 5.68
C GLU A 14 3.22 14.55 4.26
N LEU A 15 3.63 15.52 3.47
CA LEU A 15 3.22 15.60 2.06
C LEU A 15 3.64 14.34 1.32
N ALA A 16 2.72 13.76 0.57
CA ALA A 16 2.98 12.56 -0.21
C ALA A 16 2.19 12.58 -1.51
N GLN A 17 2.79 12.01 -2.55
CA GLN A 17 2.09 11.73 -3.80
C GLN A 17 1.37 10.39 -3.63
N LEU A 18 0.13 10.30 -4.10
CA LEU A 18 -0.65 9.06 -4.04
C LEU A 18 -0.70 8.40 -5.41
N TYR A 19 -0.53 7.09 -5.41
CA TYR A 19 -0.70 6.23 -6.58
C TYR A 19 -1.73 5.16 -6.24
N TYR A 20 -2.64 4.86 -7.15
CA TYR A 20 -3.70 3.89 -6.94
C TYR A 20 -3.58 2.74 -7.91
N PHE A 21 -3.72 1.52 -7.41
CA PHE A 21 -3.65 0.31 -8.23
C PHE A 21 -4.81 -0.61 -7.88
N SER A 22 -5.38 -1.23 -8.89
CA SER A 22 -6.44 -2.22 -8.71
C SER A 22 -5.87 -3.61 -8.97
N MET A 23 -6.15 -4.54 -8.06
CA MET A 23 -5.79 -5.94 -8.25
C MET A 23 -7.03 -6.79 -8.03
N LYS A 24 -7.48 -7.46 -9.09
CA LYS A 24 -8.64 -8.34 -9.02
C LYS A 24 -8.17 -9.78 -8.92
N MET A 25 -8.67 -10.48 -7.91
CA MET A 25 -8.28 -11.86 -7.66
C MET A 25 -9.49 -12.77 -7.76
N PRO A 26 -9.37 -13.91 -8.48
CA PRO A 26 -10.46 -14.88 -8.49
C PRO A 26 -10.61 -15.53 -7.12
N GLN A 27 -11.86 -15.76 -6.73
CA GLN A 27 -12.22 -16.36 -5.45
C GLN A 27 -13.29 -17.40 -5.71
N PRO A 28 -13.48 -18.39 -4.83
CA PRO A 28 -14.67 -19.22 -4.88
C PRO A 28 -15.90 -18.32 -4.78
N GLY A 29 -16.74 -18.36 -5.79
CA GLY A 29 -17.96 -17.56 -5.83
C GLY A 29 -17.83 -16.19 -6.49
N GLY A 30 -16.66 -15.83 -7.04
CA GLY A 30 -16.52 -14.57 -7.75
C GLY A 30 -15.11 -13.99 -7.79
N VAL A 31 -15.05 -12.67 -7.74
CA VAL A 31 -13.79 -11.93 -7.82
C VAL A 31 -13.77 -10.91 -6.69
N VAL A 32 -12.64 -10.80 -6.03
CA VAL A 32 -12.41 -9.71 -5.05
C VAL A 32 -11.44 -8.71 -5.67
N GLU A 33 -11.73 -7.43 -5.49
CA GLU A 33 -10.85 -6.36 -5.94
C GLU A 33 -10.19 -5.71 -4.72
N PHE A 34 -8.87 -5.64 -4.73
CA PHE A 34 -8.11 -4.86 -3.77
C PHE A 34 -7.66 -3.57 -4.44
N VAL A 35 -7.97 -2.43 -3.83
CA VAL A 35 -7.43 -1.14 -4.27
C VAL A 35 -6.23 -0.84 -3.38
N ILE A 36 -5.06 -0.74 -3.99
CA ILE A 36 -3.81 -0.51 -3.27
C ILE A 36 -3.43 0.96 -3.45
N THR A 37 -3.27 1.67 -2.35
CA THR A 37 -2.79 3.04 -2.36
C THR A 37 -1.32 3.04 -1.98
N VAL A 38 -0.48 3.63 -2.85
CA VAL A 38 0.94 3.80 -2.55
C VAL A 38 1.20 5.27 -2.33
N LYS A 39 1.84 5.60 -1.20
CA LYS A 39 2.26 6.95 -0.85
C LYS A 39 3.75 7.09 -1.10
N GLU A 40 4.11 8.12 -1.85
CA GLU A 40 5.50 8.52 -2.01
C GLU A 40 5.72 9.76 -1.17
N PHE A 41 6.48 9.66 -0.08
CA PHE A 41 6.68 10.76 0.85
C PHE A 41 7.70 11.76 0.32
N ALA A 42 7.40 13.06 0.45
CA ALA A 42 8.32 14.12 0.07
C ALA A 42 9.56 14.12 0.97
N ASN A 43 9.35 13.86 2.26
CA ASN A 43 10.41 13.89 3.29
C ASN A 43 10.38 12.60 4.11
N PRO A 44 10.85 11.47 3.56
CA PRO A 44 10.85 10.22 4.32
C PRO A 44 11.88 10.28 5.46
N ARG A 45 11.60 9.58 6.55
CA ARG A 45 12.55 9.45 7.67
C ARG A 45 13.81 8.72 7.24
N ASP A 46 13.67 7.82 6.27
CA ASP A 46 14.73 6.94 5.80
C ASP A 46 14.42 6.63 4.33
N HIS A 47 15.44 6.47 3.50
CA HIS A 47 15.23 6.16 2.08
C HIS A 47 14.47 4.85 1.88
N SER A 48 14.65 3.88 2.78
CA SER A 48 13.94 2.60 2.70
C SER A 48 12.45 2.75 3.02
N LEU A 49 12.03 3.88 3.56
CA LEU A 49 10.65 4.17 3.93
C LEU A 49 10.03 5.25 3.04
N LYS A 50 10.60 5.48 1.87
CA LYS A 50 10.11 6.53 0.96
C LYS A 50 8.72 6.21 0.42
N PHE A 51 8.40 4.92 0.23
CA PHE A 51 7.11 4.49 -0.31
C PHE A 51 6.40 3.57 0.68
N PHE A 52 5.10 3.80 0.86
CA PHE A 52 4.26 2.93 1.68
C PHE A 52 3.01 2.54 0.90
N ALA A 53 2.79 1.24 0.77
CA ALA A 53 1.62 0.68 0.10
C ALA A 53 0.68 0.04 1.11
N SER A 54 -0.62 0.22 0.94
CA SER A 54 -1.61 -0.44 1.79
C SER A 54 -2.84 -0.80 0.96
N ALA A 55 -3.45 -1.93 1.30
CA ALA A 55 -4.67 -2.38 0.65
C ALA A 55 -5.89 -1.78 1.36
N ASP A 56 -6.99 -1.68 0.64
CA ASP A 56 -8.25 -1.14 1.16
C ASP A 56 -9.06 -2.16 1.96
N LYS A 57 -8.68 -3.45 1.89
CA LYS A 57 -9.40 -4.54 2.54
C LYS A 57 -8.44 -5.36 3.38
N GLN A 58 -8.96 -5.92 4.46
CA GLN A 58 -8.23 -6.86 5.29
C GLN A 58 -8.39 -8.28 4.74
N THR A 59 -7.42 -9.14 5.08
CA THR A 59 -7.49 -10.57 4.85
C THR A 59 -7.58 -11.28 6.20
N ASN A 60 -7.88 -12.58 6.19
CA ASN A 60 -7.97 -13.39 7.41
C ASN A 60 -8.96 -12.81 8.44
N GLN A 61 -10.03 -12.22 7.96
CA GLN A 61 -10.90 -11.37 8.79
C GLN A 61 -11.64 -12.12 9.89
N LYS A 62 -11.87 -13.43 9.70
CA LYS A 62 -12.66 -14.22 10.66
C LYS A 62 -11.85 -14.74 11.84
N THR A 63 -10.54 -14.71 11.73
CA THR A 63 -9.64 -15.14 12.81
C THR A 63 -8.83 -13.97 13.35
N VAL A 64 -7.72 -13.62 12.67
CA VAL A 64 -6.90 -12.48 13.06
C VAL A 64 -6.83 -11.53 11.86
N PRO A 65 -7.65 -10.46 11.87
CA PRO A 65 -7.66 -9.52 10.73
C PRO A 65 -6.28 -8.98 10.44
N PHE A 66 -5.90 -8.98 9.16
CA PHE A 66 -4.60 -8.55 8.70
C PHE A 66 -4.76 -7.53 7.59
N THR A 67 -4.12 -6.36 7.73
CA THR A 67 -4.14 -5.33 6.69
C THR A 67 -2.87 -5.46 5.87
N PRO A 68 -2.98 -5.89 4.60
CA PRO A 68 -1.80 -6.00 3.75
C PRO A 68 -1.17 -4.64 3.52
N CYS A 69 0.15 -4.56 3.69
CA CYS A 69 0.90 -3.34 3.45
C CYS A 69 2.34 -3.69 3.08
N GLY A 70 3.07 -2.66 2.63
CA GLY A 70 4.47 -2.82 2.29
C GLY A 70 5.20 -1.50 2.30
N TRP A 71 6.47 -1.53 2.62
CA TRP A 71 7.36 -0.38 2.59
C TRP A 71 8.48 -0.63 1.59
N GLY A 72 9.03 0.43 1.03
CA GLY A 72 10.17 0.27 0.15
C GLY A 72 10.81 1.59 -0.24
N GLU A 73 12.00 1.49 -0.81
CA GLU A 73 12.73 2.65 -1.35
C GLU A 73 12.25 3.02 -2.76
N SER A 74 11.42 2.16 -3.37
CA SER A 74 10.84 2.41 -4.70
C SER A 74 9.36 2.05 -4.69
N LEU A 75 8.64 2.61 -5.66
CA LEU A 75 7.23 2.27 -5.87
C LEU A 75 7.06 0.77 -6.09
N LEU A 76 7.91 0.19 -6.93
CA LEU A 76 7.85 -1.24 -7.23
C LEU A 76 8.02 -2.08 -5.96
N LYS A 77 9.00 -1.75 -5.12
CA LYS A 77 9.27 -2.54 -3.92
C LYS A 77 8.10 -2.49 -2.93
N ALA A 78 7.58 -1.30 -2.65
CA ALA A 78 6.46 -1.16 -1.73
C ALA A 78 5.21 -1.87 -2.25
N LEU A 79 4.90 -1.68 -3.54
CA LEU A 79 3.75 -2.33 -4.17
C LEU A 79 3.89 -3.85 -4.17
N ALA A 80 5.06 -4.35 -4.53
CA ALA A 80 5.30 -5.80 -4.56
C ALA A 80 5.17 -6.43 -3.18
N GLU A 81 5.70 -5.78 -2.14
CA GLU A 81 5.55 -6.28 -0.78
C GLU A 81 4.10 -6.31 -0.33
N CYS A 82 3.33 -5.29 -0.69
CA CYS A 82 1.90 -5.26 -0.37
C CYS A 82 1.16 -6.41 -1.07
N ILE A 83 1.47 -6.67 -2.34
CA ILE A 83 0.85 -7.78 -3.08
C ILE A 83 1.20 -9.12 -2.46
N VAL A 84 2.46 -9.32 -2.06
CA VAL A 84 2.86 -10.54 -1.36
C VAL A 84 2.07 -10.68 -0.06
N ALA A 85 1.89 -9.56 0.66
CA ALA A 85 1.12 -9.57 1.91
C ALA A 85 -0.35 -9.93 1.68
N ILE A 86 -0.94 -9.49 0.56
CA ILE A 86 -2.32 -9.85 0.21
C ILE A 86 -2.46 -11.37 0.04
N HIS A 87 -1.46 -12.01 -0.55
CA HIS A 87 -1.47 -13.46 -0.76
C HIS A 87 -1.09 -14.27 0.47
N LYS A 88 -0.63 -13.61 1.53
CA LYS A 88 -0.16 -14.31 2.73
C LYS A 88 -1.29 -15.01 3.47
N PHE A 89 -2.46 -14.41 3.51
CA PHE A 89 -3.65 -14.96 4.16
C PHE A 89 -4.84 -14.90 3.20
N PRO A 90 -5.79 -15.82 3.32
CA PRO A 90 -6.96 -15.80 2.42
C PRO A 90 -7.88 -14.63 2.73
N TYR A 91 -8.53 -14.11 1.70
CA TYR A 91 -9.62 -13.16 1.88
C TYR A 91 -10.88 -13.95 2.23
N GLU A 92 -11.46 -13.71 3.38
CA GLU A 92 -12.57 -14.49 3.91
C GLU A 92 -13.92 -13.82 3.72
N GLY A 93 -13.94 -12.67 3.06
CA GLY A 93 -15.15 -11.91 2.86
C GLY A 93 -15.58 -11.16 4.11
N ASN A 94 -16.82 -10.73 4.13
CA ASN A 94 -17.35 -9.95 5.23
C ASN A 94 -18.12 -10.80 6.21
#